data_b460d725a666207b7b37e31ec560cf9b
#
_entry.id   b460d725a666207b7b37e31ec560cf9b
#
_cell.length_a   1.000
_cell.length_b   1.000
_cell.length_c   1.000
_cell.angle_alpha   90.00
_cell.angle_beta   90.00
_cell.angle_gamma   90.00
#
_symmetry.space_group_name_H-M   'P 1'
#
loop_
_entity.id
_entity.type
_entity.pdbx_description
1 polymer ?
#
loop_
_entity_poly.entity_id
_entity_poly.type
_entity_poly.pdbx_seq_one_letter_code
_entity_poly.pdbx_strand_id
1 'polypeptide(L)'
;YAEEEEEQEQVVQRRPASRTPTVSRKKKGNEPEMFNLFSQENMYDEAVLPEDASEARAQAEAIWQERRREMEEQRKKEMEPRPFTGEIRREYRNGSLVKSGGQYGYLRGVGTSDVQFHPLRLTVTQQYRAAYYIPLREAYHNLYHAEAETETEQKELREELNRQYDRFHRMFRELNSKDNAKFLLTDVGGREMLSLERTVNGKIQKADIFTVPVSFNANEAAHVDTPLEALAASLNKFGEVNLEYMENLSDISVAELLKQLDNRIFYNPMM
;
A
#
# COMPACT_ATOMS: atom_id res chain seq x y z
N TYR A 1 59.62 32.48 -16.11
CA TYR A 1 59.19 32.93 -17.43
C TYR A 1 57.69 32.94 -17.43
N ALA A 2 57.11 34.14 -17.39
CA ALA A 2 55.70 34.42 -17.52
C ALA A 2 55.34 34.50 -19.01
N GLU A 3 54.24 33.98 -19.44
CA GLU A 3 53.52 34.45 -20.62
C GLU A 3 52.07 34.65 -20.25
N GLU A 4 51.67 35.92 -20.34
CA GLU A 4 50.32 36.44 -20.21
C GLU A 4 49.55 36.11 -21.52
N GLU A 5 48.41 35.43 -21.42
CA GLU A 5 47.44 35.42 -22.50
C GLU A 5 46.20 36.23 -22.10
N GLU A 6 46.00 37.32 -22.81
CA GLU A 6 44.86 38.23 -22.77
C GLU A 6 43.60 37.49 -23.30
N GLU A 7 42.63 37.28 -22.46
CA GLU A 7 41.27 36.91 -22.86
C GLU A 7 40.46 38.16 -23.23
N GLN A 8 40.12 38.25 -24.49
CA GLN A 8 39.27 39.29 -25.07
C GLN A 8 37.81 39.07 -24.61
N GLU A 9 37.27 39.98 -23.82
CA GLU A 9 35.85 40.11 -23.50
C GLU A 9 35.03 40.44 -24.75
N GLN A 10 34.24 39.48 -25.26
CA GLN A 10 33.17 39.74 -26.23
C GLN A 10 31.92 40.21 -25.50
N VAL A 11 31.63 41.49 -25.65
CA VAL A 11 30.40 42.13 -25.22
C VAL A 11 29.26 41.66 -26.11
N VAL A 12 28.43 40.72 -25.58
CA VAL A 12 27.18 40.32 -26.21
C VAL A 12 26.07 41.30 -25.79
N GLN A 13 25.63 42.11 -26.73
CA GLN A 13 24.50 43.01 -26.62
C GLN A 13 23.20 42.21 -26.32
N ARG A 14 22.65 42.36 -25.12
CA ARG A 14 21.34 41.85 -24.77
C ARG A 14 20.24 42.69 -25.39
N ARG A 15 19.44 42.11 -26.27
CA ARG A 15 18.16 42.68 -26.73
C ARG A 15 17.15 42.67 -25.58
N PRO A 16 16.30 43.68 -25.42
CA PRO A 16 15.29 43.72 -24.37
C PRO A 16 14.18 42.68 -24.64
N ALA A 17 13.94 41.81 -23.69
CA ALA A 17 12.85 40.84 -23.70
C ALA A 17 11.49 41.55 -23.67
N SER A 18 10.62 41.25 -24.63
CA SER A 18 9.23 41.65 -24.65
C SER A 18 8.50 41.05 -23.47
N ARG A 19 7.89 41.93 -22.66
CA ARG A 19 7.05 41.52 -21.55
C ARG A 19 5.76 40.88 -22.09
N THR A 20 5.63 39.58 -21.95
CA THR A 20 4.33 38.89 -22.05
C THR A 20 3.56 39.10 -20.74
N PRO A 21 2.27 39.40 -20.77
CA PRO A 21 1.50 39.57 -19.53
C PRO A 21 1.31 38.24 -18.82
N THR A 22 1.69 38.21 -17.55
CA THR A 22 1.51 37.07 -16.64
C THR A 22 0.03 36.91 -16.33
N VAL A 23 -0.63 35.97 -16.96
CA VAL A 23 -1.99 35.56 -16.57
C VAL A 23 -1.86 34.71 -15.29
N SER A 24 -2.31 35.27 -14.19
CA SER A 24 -2.43 34.58 -12.90
C SER A 24 -3.44 33.45 -13.02
N ARG A 25 -2.98 32.21 -13.15
CA ARG A 25 -3.82 31.00 -13.12
C ARG A 25 -4.24 30.73 -11.67
N LYS A 26 -5.45 31.15 -11.29
CA LYS A 26 -6.14 30.59 -10.13
C LYS A 26 -6.37 29.10 -10.39
N LYS A 27 -5.79 28.22 -9.53
CA LYS A 27 -6.10 26.79 -9.49
C LYS A 27 -7.58 26.62 -9.11
N LYS A 28 -8.43 26.37 -10.10
CA LYS A 28 -9.74 25.77 -9.89
C LYS A 28 -9.53 24.24 -9.80
N GLY A 29 -10.22 23.62 -8.84
CA GLY A 29 -10.19 22.18 -8.63
C GLY A 29 -10.61 21.41 -9.88
N ASN A 30 -10.02 20.22 -10.04
CA ASN A 30 -10.24 19.30 -11.14
C ASN A 30 -11.65 18.66 -11.00
N GLU A 31 -12.68 19.38 -11.45
CA GLU A 31 -13.92 18.75 -11.88
C GLU A 31 -13.74 18.39 -13.35
N PRO A 32 -14.17 17.17 -13.80
CA PRO A 32 -14.13 16.86 -15.21
C PRO A 32 -14.95 17.91 -15.95
N GLU A 33 -14.32 18.63 -16.84
CA GLU A 33 -15.03 19.53 -17.77
C GLU A 33 -16.01 18.67 -18.59
N MET A 34 -17.24 18.55 -18.09
CA MET A 34 -18.35 18.19 -18.93
C MET A 34 -18.44 19.28 -19.97
N PHE A 35 -18.33 18.88 -21.22
CA PHE A 35 -18.51 19.72 -22.39
C PHE A 35 -19.73 20.61 -22.17
N ASN A 36 -19.47 21.84 -21.73
CA ASN A 36 -20.53 22.79 -21.52
C ASN A 36 -20.84 23.41 -22.88
N LEU A 37 -21.74 22.75 -23.62
CA LEU A 37 -22.18 23.19 -24.94
C LEU A 37 -22.87 24.57 -24.87
N PHE A 38 -23.10 25.11 -23.68
CA PHE A 38 -23.78 26.35 -23.42
C PHE A 38 -22.96 27.44 -22.74
N SER A 39 -21.68 27.26 -22.51
CA SER A 39 -20.79 28.27 -21.91
C SER A 39 -20.02 29.08 -22.95
N GLN A 40 -20.52 29.25 -24.16
CA GLN A 40 -20.10 30.36 -25.01
C GLN A 40 -20.92 31.59 -24.64
N GLU A 41 -20.61 32.20 -23.51
CA GLU A 41 -20.84 33.62 -23.34
C GLU A 41 -20.04 34.38 -24.42
N ASN A 42 -20.76 35.10 -25.26
CA ASN A 42 -20.33 36.01 -26.32
C ASN A 42 -20.35 35.46 -27.76
N MET A 43 -21.49 35.14 -28.27
CA MET A 43 -21.75 35.31 -29.71
C MET A 43 -23.23 35.24 -30.11
N TYR A 44 -24.13 35.77 -29.30
CA TYR A 44 -25.46 36.05 -29.79
C TYR A 44 -25.85 37.44 -29.30
N ASP A 45 -25.78 38.42 -30.22
CA ASP A 45 -26.61 39.59 -30.16
C ASP A 45 -28.04 39.17 -29.76
N GLU A 46 -28.76 40.04 -29.03
CA GLU A 46 -30.15 39.87 -28.66
C GLU A 46 -31.04 39.71 -29.90
N ALA A 47 -30.83 38.70 -30.70
CA ALA A 47 -31.81 38.23 -31.66
C ALA A 47 -32.97 37.68 -30.84
N VAL A 48 -34.13 38.33 -30.87
CA VAL A 48 -35.39 37.83 -30.36
C VAL A 48 -35.57 36.44 -30.89
N LEU A 49 -35.31 35.46 -30.02
CA LEU A 49 -35.48 34.05 -30.38
C LEU A 49 -36.97 33.79 -30.53
N PRO A 50 -37.44 33.11 -31.57
CA PRO A 50 -38.84 32.76 -31.73
C PRO A 50 -39.34 32.02 -30.48
N GLU A 51 -40.62 32.20 -30.12
CA GLU A 51 -41.24 31.59 -28.93
C GLU A 51 -41.00 30.07 -28.87
N ASP A 52 -40.94 29.38 -30.01
CA ASP A 52 -40.60 27.96 -30.16
C ASP A 52 -39.20 27.59 -29.60
N ALA A 53 -38.24 28.51 -29.65
CA ALA A 53 -36.88 28.27 -29.12
C ALA A 53 -36.87 28.36 -27.59
N SER A 54 -37.75 29.11 -26.97
CA SER A 54 -37.90 29.20 -25.52
C SER A 54 -38.49 27.90 -24.94
N GLU A 55 -39.53 27.38 -25.61
CA GLU A 55 -40.15 26.09 -25.22
C GLU A 55 -39.19 24.91 -25.42
N ALA A 56 -38.45 24.88 -26.53
CA ALA A 56 -37.45 23.85 -26.80
C ALA A 56 -36.31 23.85 -25.74
N ARG A 57 -35.90 25.04 -25.27
CA ARG A 57 -34.90 25.16 -24.18
C ARG A 57 -35.47 24.66 -22.86
N ALA A 58 -36.70 25.01 -22.50
CA ALA A 58 -37.33 24.55 -21.28
C ALA A 58 -37.52 23.03 -21.27
N GLN A 59 -37.89 22.44 -22.42
CA GLN A 59 -37.96 20.98 -22.56
C GLN A 59 -36.61 20.31 -22.46
N ALA A 60 -35.57 20.85 -23.08
CA ALA A 60 -34.21 20.35 -22.99
C ALA A 60 -33.67 20.41 -21.55
N GLU A 61 -33.96 21.50 -20.83
CA GLU A 61 -33.56 21.66 -19.44
C GLU A 61 -34.30 20.68 -18.52
N ALA A 62 -35.60 20.44 -18.74
CA ALA A 62 -36.37 19.45 -18.01
C ALA A 62 -35.79 18.02 -18.21
N ILE A 63 -35.47 17.63 -19.45
CA ILE A 63 -34.84 16.34 -19.76
C ILE A 63 -33.46 16.22 -19.09
N TRP A 64 -32.69 17.30 -19.07
CA TRP A 64 -31.39 17.35 -18.40
C TRP A 64 -31.50 17.17 -16.89
N GLN A 65 -32.46 17.82 -16.26
CA GLN A 65 -32.73 17.72 -14.83
C GLN A 65 -33.18 16.31 -14.46
N GLU A 66 -34.04 15.69 -15.26
CA GLU A 66 -34.52 14.33 -15.07
C GLU A 66 -33.37 13.32 -15.17
N ARG A 67 -32.55 13.36 -16.22
CA ARG A 67 -31.35 12.53 -16.37
C ARG A 67 -30.35 12.72 -15.22
N ARG A 68 -30.22 13.96 -14.74
CA ARG A 68 -29.34 14.25 -13.61
C ARG A 68 -29.83 13.58 -12.34
N ARG A 69 -31.14 13.61 -12.09
CA ARG A 69 -31.77 12.90 -10.95
C ARG A 69 -31.58 11.40 -11.06
N GLU A 70 -31.86 10.82 -12.21
CA GLU A 70 -31.65 9.40 -12.44
C GLU A 70 -30.20 8.97 -12.21
N MET A 71 -29.25 9.73 -12.74
CA MET A 71 -27.82 9.47 -12.51
C MET A 71 -27.43 9.61 -11.04
N GLU A 72 -28.00 10.58 -10.31
CA GLU A 72 -27.74 10.74 -8.89
C GLU A 72 -28.32 9.59 -8.06
N GLU A 73 -29.53 9.12 -8.39
CA GLU A 73 -30.15 7.97 -7.75
C GLU A 73 -29.37 6.68 -8.04
N GLN A 74 -28.95 6.48 -9.28
CA GLN A 74 -28.13 5.33 -9.67
C GLN A 74 -26.79 5.34 -8.93
N ARG A 75 -26.13 6.50 -8.83
CA ARG A 75 -24.92 6.68 -8.04
C ARG A 75 -25.11 6.40 -6.54
N LYS A 76 -26.26 6.78 -5.99
CA LYS A 76 -26.59 6.46 -4.59
C LYS A 76 -26.74 4.96 -4.40
N LYS A 77 -27.47 4.26 -5.28
CA LYS A 77 -27.61 2.79 -5.25
C LYS A 77 -26.27 2.08 -5.38
N GLU A 78 -25.38 2.55 -6.26
CA GLU A 78 -24.03 2.00 -6.43
C GLU A 78 -23.15 2.14 -5.19
N MET A 79 -23.45 3.11 -4.32
CA MET A 79 -22.72 3.39 -3.09
C MET A 79 -23.37 2.75 -1.84
N GLU A 80 -24.49 2.07 -1.99
CA GLU A 80 -25.15 1.38 -0.88
C GLU A 80 -24.31 0.18 -0.41
N PRO A 81 -24.19 -0.02 0.91
CA PRO A 81 -23.59 -1.22 1.47
C PRO A 81 -24.31 -2.47 0.96
N ARG A 82 -23.54 -3.50 0.66
CA ARG A 82 -24.06 -4.79 0.19
C ARG A 82 -23.27 -5.95 0.77
N PRO A 83 -23.86 -7.16 0.85
CA PRO A 83 -23.15 -8.34 1.30
C PRO A 83 -21.86 -8.55 0.49
N PHE A 84 -20.79 -8.90 1.19
CA PHE A 84 -19.52 -9.23 0.53
C PHE A 84 -19.57 -10.66 0.04
N THR A 85 -19.38 -10.85 -1.27
CA THR A 85 -19.45 -12.17 -1.94
C THR A 85 -18.09 -12.78 -2.24
N GLY A 86 -17.01 -12.11 -1.86
CA GLY A 86 -15.64 -12.61 -2.05
C GLY A 86 -15.20 -13.52 -0.91
N GLU A 87 -14.05 -14.16 -1.10
CA GLU A 87 -13.40 -14.94 -0.05
C GLU A 87 -12.91 -14.03 1.08
N ILE A 88 -13.24 -14.39 2.31
CA ILE A 88 -12.78 -13.66 3.50
C ILE A 88 -11.43 -14.26 3.89
N ARG A 89 -10.38 -13.47 3.70
CA ARG A 89 -9.03 -13.88 4.05
C ARG A 89 -8.78 -13.69 5.55
N ARG A 90 -7.83 -14.43 6.08
CA ARG A 90 -7.43 -14.44 7.49
C ARG A 90 -7.01 -13.06 8.01
N GLU A 91 -6.34 -12.27 7.17
CA GLU A 91 -5.85 -10.93 7.49
C GLU A 91 -6.92 -9.84 7.40
N TYR A 92 -8.10 -10.14 6.83
CA TYR A 92 -9.15 -9.14 6.67
C TYR A 92 -9.75 -8.74 8.01
N ARG A 93 -9.96 -7.45 8.17
CA ARG A 93 -10.56 -6.81 9.34
C ARG A 93 -11.54 -5.74 8.91
N ASN A 94 -12.30 -5.21 9.86
CA ASN A 94 -13.15 -4.05 9.61
C ASN A 94 -12.28 -2.87 9.14
N GLY A 95 -12.57 -2.35 7.94
CA GLY A 95 -11.78 -1.32 7.29
C GLY A 95 -10.74 -1.83 6.29
N SER A 96 -10.67 -3.16 6.04
CA SER A 96 -9.82 -3.70 4.97
C SER A 96 -10.33 -3.25 3.60
N LEU A 97 -9.45 -2.66 2.81
CA LEU A 97 -9.71 -2.25 1.44
C LEU A 97 -9.72 -3.47 0.52
N VAL A 98 -10.83 -3.69 -0.18
CA VAL A 98 -11.00 -4.81 -1.11
C VAL A 98 -11.62 -4.37 -2.41
N LYS A 99 -11.59 -5.25 -3.42
CA LYS A 99 -12.31 -5.09 -4.68
C LYS A 99 -13.44 -6.12 -4.75
N SER A 100 -14.66 -5.67 -4.98
CA SER A 100 -15.84 -6.53 -5.15
C SER A 100 -16.74 -5.99 -6.26
N GLY A 101 -17.15 -6.86 -7.18
CA GLY A 101 -18.03 -6.46 -8.30
C GLY A 101 -17.47 -5.32 -9.16
N GLY A 102 -16.13 -5.25 -9.33
CA GLY A 102 -15.46 -4.20 -10.09
C GLY A 102 -15.23 -2.89 -9.33
N GLN A 103 -15.80 -2.71 -8.15
CA GLN A 103 -15.65 -1.53 -7.30
C GLN A 103 -14.68 -1.78 -6.15
N TYR A 104 -14.05 -0.71 -5.64
CA TYR A 104 -13.24 -0.71 -4.43
C TYR A 104 -14.08 -0.25 -3.25
N GLY A 105 -13.87 -0.85 -2.09
CA GLY A 105 -14.59 -0.51 -0.88
C GLY A 105 -13.95 -1.11 0.36
N TYR A 106 -14.55 -0.85 1.52
CA TYR A 106 -14.12 -1.41 2.78
C TYR A 106 -15.04 -2.51 3.27
N LEU A 107 -14.46 -3.47 3.98
CA LEU A 107 -15.22 -4.49 4.71
C LEU A 107 -15.68 -3.98 6.06
N ARG A 108 -16.89 -4.38 6.45
CA ARG A 108 -17.42 -4.24 7.80
C ARG A 108 -18.11 -5.55 8.21
N GLY A 109 -18.20 -5.79 9.53
CA GLY A 109 -18.76 -7.03 10.06
C GLY A 109 -17.83 -8.24 9.87
N VAL A 110 -16.54 -8.03 9.62
CA VAL A 110 -15.56 -9.12 9.53
C VAL A 110 -15.49 -9.84 10.88
N GLY A 111 -15.61 -11.18 10.86
CA GLY A 111 -15.72 -12.01 12.06
C GLY A 111 -17.17 -12.29 12.47
N THR A 112 -18.16 -11.75 11.79
CA THR A 112 -19.58 -12.08 11.94
C THR A 112 -20.12 -12.85 10.74
N SER A 113 -21.36 -13.34 10.82
CA SER A 113 -22.03 -14.01 9.68
C SER A 113 -22.47 -13.05 8.59
N ASP A 114 -22.46 -11.73 8.84
CA ASP A 114 -22.93 -10.70 7.90
C ASP A 114 -21.80 -9.71 7.58
N VAL A 115 -20.94 -10.11 6.66
CA VAL A 115 -19.85 -9.25 6.16
C VAL A 115 -20.36 -8.36 5.06
N GLN A 116 -20.28 -7.05 5.27
CA GLN A 116 -20.75 -6.02 4.36
C GLN A 116 -19.59 -5.36 3.61
N PHE A 117 -19.79 -5.17 2.31
CA PHE A 117 -18.93 -4.36 1.46
C PHE A 117 -19.49 -2.94 1.36
N HIS A 118 -18.70 -1.96 1.76
CA HIS A 118 -19.03 -0.54 1.68
C HIS A 118 -18.26 0.08 0.51
N PRO A 119 -18.91 0.36 -0.63
CA PRO A 119 -18.26 0.95 -1.79
C PRO A 119 -17.60 2.29 -1.47
N LEU A 120 -16.49 2.58 -2.13
CA LEU A 120 -15.76 3.85 -2.02
C LEU A 120 -15.76 4.60 -3.34
N ARG A 121 -15.95 5.90 -3.25
CA ARG A 121 -15.77 6.78 -4.38
C ARG A 121 -14.30 7.18 -4.48
N LEU A 122 -13.56 6.48 -5.31
CA LEU A 122 -12.15 6.74 -5.57
C LEU A 122 -11.97 7.50 -6.89
N THR A 123 -11.03 8.43 -6.91
CA THR A 123 -10.56 9.03 -8.17
C THR A 123 -9.89 7.97 -9.04
N VAL A 124 -9.76 8.22 -10.33
CA VAL A 124 -9.10 7.30 -11.27
C VAL A 124 -7.69 6.94 -10.77
N THR A 125 -6.91 7.92 -10.32
CA THR A 125 -5.56 7.67 -9.76
C THR A 125 -5.60 6.79 -8.51
N GLN A 126 -6.58 6.97 -7.62
CA GLN A 126 -6.74 6.14 -6.43
C GLN A 126 -7.17 4.72 -6.78
N GLN A 127 -8.02 4.54 -7.80
CA GLN A 127 -8.41 3.22 -8.31
C GLN A 127 -7.20 2.46 -8.85
N TYR A 128 -6.35 3.13 -9.65
CA TYR A 128 -5.08 2.54 -10.11
C TYR A 128 -4.17 2.20 -8.94
N ARG A 129 -4.04 3.09 -7.96
CA ARG A 129 -3.23 2.82 -6.76
C ARG A 129 -3.75 1.60 -5.99
N ALA A 130 -5.06 1.49 -5.79
CA ALA A 130 -5.70 0.32 -5.17
C ALA A 130 -5.44 -0.97 -5.95
N ALA A 131 -5.49 -0.92 -7.30
CA ALA A 131 -5.26 -2.06 -8.17
C ALA A 131 -3.84 -2.65 -8.06
N TYR A 132 -2.85 -1.83 -7.70
CA TYR A 132 -1.48 -2.29 -7.48
C TYR A 132 -1.19 -2.60 -6.01
N TYR A 133 -1.85 -1.89 -5.10
CA TYR A 133 -1.68 -2.05 -3.67
C TYR A 133 -2.27 -3.35 -3.13
N ILE A 134 -3.50 -3.71 -3.52
CA ILE A 134 -4.17 -4.91 -3.01
C ILE A 134 -3.36 -6.18 -3.31
N PRO A 135 -2.90 -6.45 -4.56
CA PRO A 135 -2.05 -7.61 -4.82
C PRO A 135 -0.73 -7.61 -4.06
N LEU A 136 -0.12 -6.43 -3.84
CA LEU A 136 1.09 -6.32 -3.03
C LEU A 136 0.84 -6.72 -1.57
N ARG A 137 -0.24 -6.22 -0.97
CA ARG A 137 -0.64 -6.59 0.40
C ARG A 137 -0.93 -8.09 0.51
N GLU A 138 -1.64 -8.65 -0.46
CA GLU A 138 -1.95 -10.08 -0.49
C GLU A 138 -0.69 -10.94 -0.63
N ALA A 139 0.26 -10.55 -1.48
CA ALA A 139 1.53 -11.25 -1.61
C ALA A 139 2.36 -11.21 -0.32
N TYR A 140 2.35 -10.07 0.39
CA TYR A 140 2.98 -9.95 1.71
C TYR A 140 2.37 -10.92 2.73
N HIS A 141 1.06 -10.92 2.89
CA HIS A 141 0.40 -11.78 3.86
C HIS A 141 0.54 -13.26 3.50
N ASN A 142 0.46 -13.63 2.22
CA ASN A 142 0.66 -15.01 1.77
C ASN A 142 2.07 -15.50 2.15
N LEU A 143 3.10 -14.71 1.89
CA LEU A 143 4.47 -15.06 2.26
C LEU A 143 4.61 -15.16 3.79
N TYR A 144 4.21 -14.10 4.51
CA TYR A 144 4.38 -14.03 5.96
C TYR A 144 3.70 -15.21 6.68
N HIS A 145 2.46 -15.52 6.32
CA HIS A 145 1.72 -16.61 6.95
C HIS A 145 2.26 -17.99 6.56
N ALA A 146 2.59 -18.21 5.29
CA ALA A 146 3.15 -19.48 4.86
C ALA A 146 4.48 -19.80 5.55
N GLU A 147 5.38 -18.81 5.67
CA GLU A 147 6.63 -18.97 6.38
C GLU A 147 6.44 -19.14 7.90
N ALA A 148 5.49 -18.40 8.50
CA ALA A 148 5.19 -18.54 9.93
C ALA A 148 4.57 -19.91 10.28
N GLU A 149 3.80 -20.52 9.37
CA GLU A 149 3.15 -21.81 9.59
C GLU A 149 4.07 -22.99 9.31
N THR A 150 4.95 -22.88 8.30
CA THR A 150 5.81 -23.98 7.87
C THR A 150 7.19 -23.91 8.48
N GLU A 151 7.58 -22.78 9.07
CA GLU A 151 8.94 -22.47 9.54
C GLU A 151 10.00 -22.76 8.46
N THR A 152 9.62 -22.62 7.19
CA THR A 152 10.48 -22.84 6.03
C THR A 152 10.44 -21.68 5.07
N GLU A 153 11.57 -21.38 4.42
CA GLU A 153 11.65 -20.34 3.42
C GLU A 153 10.75 -20.64 2.21
N GLN A 154 9.91 -19.67 1.85
CA GLN A 154 8.98 -19.75 0.72
C GLN A 154 9.48 -18.88 -0.44
N LYS A 155 10.43 -19.39 -1.21
CA LYS A 155 11.11 -18.63 -2.29
C LYS A 155 10.15 -18.10 -3.35
N GLU A 156 9.21 -18.92 -3.81
CA GLU A 156 8.24 -18.54 -4.85
C GLU A 156 7.31 -17.40 -4.39
N LEU A 157 6.85 -17.45 -3.15
CA LEU A 157 6.02 -16.39 -2.57
C LEU A 157 6.84 -15.11 -2.35
N ARG A 158 8.13 -15.22 -2.02
CA ARG A 158 9.03 -14.08 -1.89
C ARG A 158 9.29 -13.42 -3.25
N GLU A 159 9.45 -14.22 -4.31
CA GLU A 159 9.55 -13.69 -5.66
C GLU A 159 8.26 -12.98 -6.09
N GLU A 160 7.09 -13.52 -5.72
CA GLU A 160 5.81 -12.88 -5.99
C GLU A 160 5.71 -11.53 -5.24
N LEU A 161 6.07 -11.48 -3.98
CA LEU A 161 6.14 -10.23 -3.21
C LEU A 161 7.04 -9.20 -3.89
N ASN A 162 8.24 -9.63 -4.33
CA ASN A 162 9.16 -8.78 -5.08
C ASN A 162 8.53 -8.25 -6.37
N ARG A 163 7.87 -9.12 -7.16
CA ARG A 163 7.19 -8.73 -8.41
C ARG A 163 6.10 -7.68 -8.16
N GLN A 164 5.26 -7.89 -7.14
CA GLN A 164 4.17 -6.95 -6.83
C GLN A 164 4.69 -5.61 -6.31
N TYR A 165 5.73 -5.62 -5.46
CA TYR A 165 6.40 -4.40 -5.02
C TYR A 165 7.02 -3.63 -6.20
N ASP A 166 7.76 -4.30 -7.07
CA ASP A 166 8.41 -3.65 -8.21
C ASP A 166 7.40 -3.08 -9.21
N ARG A 167 6.24 -3.74 -9.38
CA ARG A 167 5.11 -3.21 -10.17
C ARG A 167 4.54 -1.94 -9.53
N PHE A 168 4.29 -1.94 -8.22
CA PHE A 168 3.80 -0.78 -7.50
C PHE A 168 4.82 0.37 -7.58
N HIS A 169 6.08 0.10 -7.26
CA HIS A 169 7.16 1.08 -7.25
C HIS A 169 7.40 1.72 -8.63
N ARG A 170 7.28 0.95 -9.70
CA ARG A 170 7.41 1.48 -11.07
C ARG A 170 6.34 2.52 -11.40
N MET A 171 5.11 2.33 -10.88
CA MET A 171 3.97 3.21 -11.16
C MET A 171 3.87 4.39 -10.20
N PHE A 172 4.16 4.16 -8.92
CA PHE A 172 3.85 5.12 -7.85
C PHE A 172 5.05 5.51 -7.01
N ARG A 173 6.24 4.95 -7.28
CA ARG A 173 7.46 5.13 -6.48
C ARG A 173 7.30 4.53 -5.07
N GLU A 174 8.00 5.09 -4.10
CA GLU A 174 8.12 4.58 -2.74
C GLU A 174 6.75 4.50 -2.05
N LEU A 175 6.51 3.42 -1.29
CA LEU A 175 5.31 3.25 -0.46
C LEU A 175 5.21 4.36 0.60
N ASN A 176 6.36 4.77 1.15
CA ASN A 176 6.46 5.81 2.17
C ASN A 176 6.42 7.24 1.61
N SER A 177 6.26 7.43 0.28
CA SER A 177 6.00 8.77 -0.27
C SER A 177 4.69 9.32 0.31
N LYS A 178 4.60 10.65 0.46
CA LYS A 178 3.47 11.33 1.13
C LYS A 178 2.10 10.90 0.60
N ASP A 179 1.96 10.81 -0.72
CA ASP A 179 0.67 10.49 -1.37
C ASP A 179 0.34 9.00 -1.25
N ASN A 180 1.34 8.13 -1.35
CA ASN A 180 1.16 6.69 -1.18
C ASN A 180 0.85 6.37 0.27
N ALA A 181 1.64 6.85 1.22
CA ALA A 181 1.40 6.64 2.65
C ALA A 181 0.01 7.11 3.08
N LYS A 182 -0.42 8.29 2.61
CA LYS A 182 -1.77 8.80 2.88
C LYS A 182 -2.86 7.85 2.36
N PHE A 183 -2.68 7.27 1.17
CA PHE A 183 -3.63 6.34 0.60
C PHE A 183 -3.59 4.99 1.32
N LEU A 184 -2.41 4.41 1.54
CA LEU A 184 -2.24 3.12 2.20
C LEU A 184 -2.82 3.12 3.62
N LEU A 185 -2.62 4.20 4.37
CA LEU A 185 -3.16 4.36 5.73
C LEU A 185 -4.69 4.46 5.80
N THR A 186 -5.38 4.55 4.67
CA THR A 186 -6.84 4.40 4.64
C THR A 186 -7.29 2.94 4.76
N ASP A 187 -6.41 2.00 4.47
CA ASP A 187 -6.59 0.57 4.73
C ASP A 187 -6.10 0.21 6.14
N VAL A 188 -6.82 -0.63 6.84
CA VAL A 188 -6.44 -1.07 8.21
C VAL A 188 -5.08 -1.77 8.24
N GLY A 189 -4.73 -2.53 7.19
CA GLY A 189 -3.43 -3.18 7.01
C GLY A 189 -2.35 -2.28 6.41
N GLY A 190 -2.68 -1.03 6.06
CA GLY A 190 -1.78 -0.14 5.33
C GLY A 190 -0.50 0.21 6.07
N ARG A 191 -0.54 0.24 7.41
CA ARG A 191 0.64 0.51 8.24
C ARG A 191 1.71 -0.58 8.10
N GLU A 192 1.30 -1.83 8.00
CA GLU A 192 2.20 -2.97 7.79
C GLU A 192 2.92 -2.86 6.43
N MET A 193 2.21 -2.38 5.40
CA MET A 193 2.79 -2.19 4.08
C MET A 193 3.87 -1.10 4.03
N LEU A 194 3.78 -0.09 4.88
CA LEU A 194 4.82 0.94 4.98
C LEU A 194 6.13 0.38 5.56
N SER A 195 6.08 -0.71 6.34
CA SER A 195 7.27 -1.38 6.87
C SER A 195 8.06 -2.18 5.82
N LEU A 196 7.50 -2.37 4.63
CA LEU A 196 8.21 -2.97 3.49
C LEU A 196 9.37 -2.12 2.97
N GLU A 197 9.46 -0.86 3.40
CA GLU A 197 10.57 0.03 3.10
C GLU A 197 11.23 0.52 4.39
N ARG A 198 12.54 0.64 4.35
CA ARG A 198 13.34 1.24 5.42
C ARG A 198 14.27 2.33 4.88
N THR A 199 14.56 3.31 5.70
CA THR A 199 15.50 4.38 5.35
C THR A 199 16.88 4.03 5.91
N VAL A 200 17.86 3.84 5.01
CA VAL A 200 19.26 3.58 5.36
C VAL A 200 20.11 4.67 4.72
N ASN A 201 20.84 5.41 5.53
CA ASN A 201 21.70 6.52 5.06
C ASN A 201 20.94 7.54 4.18
N GLY A 202 19.68 7.84 4.53
CA GLY A 202 18.83 8.78 3.79
C GLY A 202 18.27 8.23 2.47
N LYS A 203 18.50 6.96 2.15
CA LYS A 203 17.95 6.28 0.97
C LYS A 203 16.91 5.26 1.39
N ILE A 204 15.81 5.20 0.65
CA ILE A 204 14.79 4.18 0.84
C ILE A 204 15.26 2.88 0.21
N GLN A 205 15.15 1.79 0.95
CA GLN A 205 15.51 0.43 0.56
C GLN A 205 14.39 -0.53 0.91
N LYS A 206 14.32 -1.66 0.20
CA LYS A 206 13.45 -2.79 0.54
C LYS A 206 13.82 -3.33 1.93
N ALA A 207 12.83 -3.71 2.73
CA ALA A 207 13.01 -4.39 4.02
C ALA A 207 13.53 -5.82 3.83
N ASP A 208 13.98 -6.45 4.90
CA ASP A 208 14.63 -7.76 4.85
C ASP A 208 13.72 -8.88 4.35
N ILE A 209 12.39 -8.78 4.52
CA ILE A 209 11.42 -9.76 4.03
C ILE A 209 11.54 -10.04 2.52
N PHE A 210 12.10 -9.12 1.74
CA PHE A 210 12.31 -9.31 0.30
C PHE A 210 13.48 -10.24 -0.03
N THR A 211 14.33 -10.54 0.95
CA THR A 211 15.57 -11.32 0.76
C THR A 211 15.68 -12.51 1.69
N VAL A 212 15.17 -12.40 2.93
CA VAL A 212 15.29 -13.44 3.95
C VAL A 212 13.96 -13.61 4.69
N PRO A 213 13.69 -14.78 5.29
CA PRO A 213 12.55 -14.99 6.18
C PRO A 213 12.61 -14.05 7.38
N VAL A 214 11.43 -13.50 7.78
CA VAL A 214 11.28 -12.62 8.96
C VAL A 214 10.15 -13.07 9.88
N SER A 215 9.36 -14.04 9.46
CA SER A 215 8.19 -14.56 10.20
C SER A 215 8.52 -15.73 11.12
N PHE A 216 9.71 -16.29 10.98
CA PHE A 216 10.27 -17.32 11.83
C PHE A 216 11.79 -17.12 11.95
N ASN A 217 12.40 -17.79 12.92
CA ASN A 217 13.84 -17.67 13.14
C ASN A 217 14.59 -18.66 12.22
N ALA A 218 14.87 -18.24 10.99
CA ALA A 218 15.58 -19.07 10.00
C ALA A 218 17.02 -19.46 10.43
N ASN A 219 17.55 -18.79 11.46
CA ASN A 219 18.85 -19.09 12.09
C ASN A 219 18.70 -19.95 13.35
N GLU A 220 17.55 -20.59 13.60
CA GLU A 220 17.54 -21.68 14.57
C GLU A 220 18.51 -22.72 14.05
N ALA A 221 19.61 -22.85 14.77
CA ALA A 221 20.65 -23.80 14.42
C ALA A 221 20.00 -25.17 14.28
N ALA A 222 20.11 -25.78 13.10
CA ALA A 222 19.64 -27.15 12.88
C ALA A 222 20.43 -28.12 13.79
N HIS A 223 21.59 -27.68 14.29
CA HIS A 223 22.46 -28.37 15.22
C HIS A 223 23.38 -27.35 15.92
N VAL A 224 23.70 -27.59 17.18
CA VAL A 224 24.68 -26.82 17.95
C VAL A 224 25.72 -27.76 18.57
N ASP A 225 26.94 -27.29 18.64
CA ASP A 225 28.07 -28.13 19.07
C ASP A 225 28.28 -28.12 20.58
N THR A 226 27.68 -27.15 21.30
CA THR A 226 27.93 -26.99 22.74
C THR A 226 26.66 -26.95 23.57
N PRO A 227 26.68 -27.48 24.81
CA PRO A 227 25.55 -27.40 25.75
C PRO A 227 25.09 -25.97 26.05
N LEU A 228 26.00 -25.00 26.01
CA LEU A 228 25.71 -23.62 26.28
C LEU A 228 24.89 -22.99 25.12
N GLU A 229 25.22 -23.33 23.89
CA GLU A 229 24.44 -22.92 22.71
C GLU A 229 23.05 -23.58 22.70
N ALA A 230 22.98 -24.89 23.07
CA ALA A 230 21.69 -25.57 23.22
C ALA A 230 20.82 -24.92 24.30
N LEU A 231 21.40 -24.50 25.43
CA LEU A 231 20.69 -23.76 26.47
C LEU A 231 20.22 -22.39 25.95
N ALA A 232 21.08 -21.65 25.27
CA ALA A 232 20.70 -20.35 24.70
C ALA A 232 19.58 -20.49 23.67
N ALA A 233 19.60 -21.51 22.81
CA ALA A 233 18.55 -21.80 21.84
C ALA A 233 17.24 -22.18 22.54
N SER A 234 17.27 -23.00 23.60
CA SER A 234 16.09 -23.36 24.41
C SER A 234 15.46 -22.12 25.05
N LEU A 235 16.25 -21.27 25.69
CA LEU A 235 15.76 -20.05 26.32
C LEU A 235 15.20 -19.06 25.31
N ASN A 236 15.79 -18.94 24.12
CA ASN A 236 15.30 -18.08 23.06
C ASN A 236 13.96 -18.58 22.49
N LYS A 237 13.79 -19.89 22.36
CA LYS A 237 12.60 -20.49 21.74
C LYS A 237 11.43 -20.61 22.70
N PHE A 238 11.68 -21.13 23.90
CA PHE A 238 10.63 -21.49 24.87
C PHE A 238 10.56 -20.54 26.06
N GLY A 239 11.57 -19.69 26.26
CA GLY A 239 11.70 -18.88 27.48
C GLY A 239 12.08 -19.68 28.73
N GLU A 240 12.33 -21.01 28.58
CA GLU A 240 12.62 -21.95 29.65
C GLU A 240 13.64 -23.02 29.19
N VAL A 241 14.15 -23.80 30.12
CA VAL A 241 15.07 -24.90 29.82
C VAL A 241 14.26 -26.12 29.39
N ASN A 242 14.27 -26.44 28.11
CA ASN A 242 13.68 -27.65 27.54
C ASN A 242 14.80 -28.66 27.22
N LEU A 243 15.02 -29.63 28.09
CA LEU A 243 16.12 -30.60 27.97
C LEU A 243 15.98 -31.52 26.77
N GLU A 244 14.76 -31.93 26.41
CA GLU A 244 14.49 -32.75 25.22
C GLU A 244 14.84 -32.01 23.92
N TYR A 245 14.47 -30.74 23.84
CA TYR A 245 14.87 -29.91 22.70
C TYR A 245 16.39 -29.72 22.63
N MET A 246 17.03 -29.49 23.77
CA MET A 246 18.52 -29.34 23.84
C MET A 246 19.25 -30.60 23.43
N GLU A 247 18.78 -31.79 23.84
CA GLU A 247 19.33 -33.09 23.43
C GLU A 247 19.18 -33.28 21.92
N ASN A 248 17.99 -33.02 21.34
CA ASN A 248 17.75 -33.15 19.90
C ASN A 248 18.56 -32.16 19.07
N LEU A 249 18.83 -30.96 19.62
CA LEU A 249 19.57 -29.93 18.92
C LEU A 249 21.08 -30.12 18.93
N SER A 250 21.61 -30.72 20.00
CA SER A 250 23.06 -30.86 20.21
C SER A 250 23.59 -32.27 20.05
N ASP A 251 22.72 -33.28 19.91
CA ASP A 251 23.07 -34.71 19.97
C ASP A 251 23.81 -35.10 21.27
N ILE A 252 23.72 -34.27 22.30
CA ILE A 252 24.32 -34.51 23.64
C ILE A 252 23.22 -35.00 24.57
N SER A 253 23.44 -36.15 25.22
CA SER A 253 22.43 -36.70 26.13
C SER A 253 22.09 -35.78 27.29
N VAL A 254 20.81 -35.82 27.74
CA VAL A 254 20.34 -35.02 28.88
C VAL A 254 21.25 -35.13 30.09
N ALA A 255 21.79 -36.36 30.38
CA ALA A 255 22.69 -36.56 31.52
C ALA A 255 24.01 -35.78 31.37
N GLU A 256 24.54 -35.70 30.16
CA GLU A 256 25.80 -34.98 29.90
C GLU A 256 25.52 -33.46 29.83
N LEU A 257 24.35 -33.02 29.28
CA LEU A 257 23.92 -31.63 29.32
C LEU A 257 23.82 -31.12 30.76
N LEU A 258 23.17 -31.86 31.64
CA LEU A 258 23.02 -31.49 33.06
C LEU A 258 24.38 -31.40 33.76
N LYS A 259 25.32 -32.32 33.44
CA LYS A 259 26.67 -32.31 34.01
C LYS A 259 27.50 -31.12 33.55
N GLN A 260 27.44 -30.78 32.23
CA GLN A 260 28.22 -29.69 31.66
C GLN A 260 27.61 -28.29 31.96
N LEU A 261 26.31 -28.24 32.22
CA LEU A 261 25.62 -27.03 32.62
C LEU A 261 25.41 -26.88 34.13
N ASP A 262 26.13 -27.68 34.92
CA ASP A 262 26.17 -27.56 36.36
C ASP A 262 26.51 -26.11 36.78
N ASN A 263 25.74 -25.54 37.74
CA ASN A 263 25.79 -24.14 38.14
C ASN A 263 25.22 -23.10 37.12
N ARG A 264 24.64 -23.54 36.00
CA ARG A 264 23.95 -22.64 35.04
C ARG A 264 22.46 -22.91 34.97
N ILE A 265 22.03 -24.12 35.22
CA ILE A 265 20.63 -24.52 35.30
C ILE A 265 20.34 -25.08 36.69
N PHE A 266 19.17 -24.74 37.22
CA PHE A 266 18.76 -25.15 38.56
C PHE A 266 17.39 -25.80 38.50
N TYR A 267 17.24 -26.91 39.21
CA TYR A 267 15.95 -27.56 39.35
C TYR A 267 15.07 -26.77 40.32
N ASN A 268 13.86 -26.41 39.86
CA ASN A 268 12.85 -25.80 40.73
C ASN A 268 11.96 -26.93 41.31
N PRO A 269 12.08 -27.28 42.61
CA PRO A 269 11.30 -28.37 43.18
C PRO A 269 9.80 -28.03 43.42
N MET A 270 9.40 -26.79 43.06
CA MET A 270 8.02 -26.34 43.28
C MET A 270 7.17 -26.33 41.98
N MET A 271 7.64 -26.88 40.90
CA MET A 271 6.91 -27.05 39.63
C MET A 271 6.63 -28.53 39.39
#